data_b7421201aed381bc7b3236b2d8f01a69
#
_entry.id   b7421201aed381bc7b3236b2d8f01a69
#
_cell.length_a   1.000
_cell.length_b   1.000
_cell.length_c   1.000
_cell.angle_alpha   90.00
_cell.angle_beta   90.00
_cell.angle_gamma   90.00
#
_symmetry.space_group_name_H-M   'P 1'
#
loop_
_entity.id
_entity.type
_entity.pdbx_description
1 polymer ?
#
loop_
_entity_poly.entity_id
_entity_poly.type
_entity_poly.pdbx_seq_one_letter_code
_entity_poly.pdbx_strand_id
1 'polypeptide(L)'
;MKAAVYYHIWTPPDSDLWKIMVDDQIKRLYASGLPEIATVKCAINGAQASRVKHFISLYDWIDIVDCRDGDDEYEGFCLKHLYEDCVDKKFDKVMYFHTKGMSHFCGVRDQYSDRKVRAVNSWRHLMEWGCIDKWKENIDKLDRYQVSGVNYCLDPWPHMSGNFWWARADYISTLQHPTKDAFHRDKEDFGPIERMNFEKWIGMKNPTVFSFYNPPFSYDFKDMTPDVQPTPAGEPHWFWLYRDDIHPHYLKNL
;
A
#
# COMPACT_ATOMS: atom_id res chain seq x y z
N MET A 1 -11.98 -13.04 -16.99
CA MET A 1 -11.59 -12.06 -15.94
C MET A 1 -10.33 -11.36 -16.42
N LYS A 2 -10.33 -10.04 -16.38
CA LYS A 2 -9.15 -9.20 -16.67
C LYS A 2 -8.69 -8.57 -15.36
N ALA A 3 -7.43 -8.77 -14.99
CA ALA A 3 -6.87 -8.21 -13.77
C ALA A 3 -5.69 -7.26 -14.07
N ALA A 4 -5.47 -6.27 -13.19
CA ALA A 4 -4.29 -5.43 -13.23
C ALA A 4 -3.70 -5.20 -11.84
N VAL A 5 -2.40 -5.02 -11.81
CA VAL A 5 -1.62 -4.64 -10.64
C VAL A 5 -1.08 -3.23 -10.86
N TYR A 6 -1.31 -2.34 -9.92
CA TYR A 6 -0.78 -0.98 -9.92
C TYR A 6 0.29 -0.85 -8.86
N TYR A 7 1.52 -0.72 -9.31
CA TYR A 7 2.70 -0.60 -8.46
C TYR A 7 3.16 0.86 -8.42
N HIS A 8 3.06 1.48 -7.26
CA HIS A 8 3.56 2.84 -7.05
C HIS A 8 4.95 2.82 -6.43
N ILE A 9 5.92 3.35 -7.14
CA ILE A 9 7.31 3.50 -6.66
C ILE A 9 7.58 4.97 -6.38
N TRP A 10 7.81 5.27 -5.10
CA TRP A 10 8.35 6.55 -4.68
C TRP A 10 9.81 6.37 -4.22
N THR A 11 10.67 7.31 -4.59
CA THR A 11 12.08 7.30 -4.21
C THR A 11 12.52 8.59 -3.55
N PRO A 12 13.26 8.48 -2.42
CA PRO A 12 13.87 9.64 -1.76
C PRO A 12 15.08 10.16 -2.55
N PRO A 13 15.52 11.40 -2.26
CA PRO A 13 16.83 11.87 -2.71
C PRO A 13 17.96 11.06 -2.06
N ASP A 14 19.12 11.06 -2.68
CA ASP A 14 20.42 10.69 -2.12
C ASP A 14 20.58 9.28 -1.52
N SER A 15 19.73 8.32 -1.90
CA SER A 15 19.87 6.94 -1.43
C SER A 15 19.61 5.93 -2.55
N ASP A 16 20.52 4.98 -2.74
CA ASP A 16 20.37 3.87 -3.69
C ASP A 16 19.69 2.63 -3.06
N LEU A 17 19.35 2.68 -1.79
CA LEU A 17 18.70 1.57 -1.08
C LEU A 17 17.31 1.24 -1.64
N TRP A 18 16.69 2.17 -2.39
CA TRP A 18 15.44 1.88 -3.10
C TRP A 18 15.56 0.66 -4.02
N LYS A 19 16.74 0.42 -4.61
CA LYS A 19 16.99 -0.72 -5.49
C LYS A 19 16.70 -2.05 -4.78
N ILE A 20 17.11 -2.18 -3.53
CA ILE A 20 16.91 -3.41 -2.74
C ILE A 20 15.42 -3.67 -2.57
N MET A 21 14.65 -2.68 -2.14
CA MET A 21 13.21 -2.85 -1.92
C MET A 21 12.45 -3.11 -3.23
N VAL A 22 12.76 -2.34 -4.28
CA VAL A 22 12.10 -2.48 -5.59
C VAL A 22 12.43 -3.85 -6.22
N ASP A 23 13.69 -4.28 -6.17
CA ASP A 23 14.12 -5.59 -6.67
C ASP A 23 13.43 -6.74 -5.92
N ASP A 24 13.34 -6.64 -4.58
CA ASP A 24 12.65 -7.62 -3.75
C ASP A 24 11.16 -7.74 -4.13
N GLN A 25 10.47 -6.60 -4.27
CA GLN A 25 9.06 -6.56 -4.66
C GLN A 25 8.81 -7.09 -6.08
N ILE A 26 9.69 -6.78 -7.04
CA ILE A 26 9.60 -7.29 -8.41
C ILE A 26 9.82 -8.80 -8.45
N LYS A 27 10.84 -9.30 -7.75
CA LYS A 27 11.11 -10.75 -7.65
C LYS A 27 9.93 -11.49 -7.02
N ARG A 28 9.32 -10.90 -5.99
CA ARG A 28 8.14 -11.48 -5.35
C ARG A 28 6.93 -11.51 -6.28
N LEU A 29 6.65 -10.43 -7.01
CA LEU A 29 5.62 -10.40 -8.04
C LEU A 29 5.84 -11.49 -9.09
N TYR A 30 7.05 -11.59 -9.61
CA TYR A 30 7.39 -12.60 -10.62
C TYR A 30 7.21 -14.02 -10.09
N ALA A 31 7.76 -14.30 -8.90
CA ALA A 31 7.68 -15.62 -8.26
C ALA A 31 6.25 -16.04 -7.91
N SER A 32 5.34 -15.10 -7.69
CA SER A 32 3.92 -15.38 -7.40
C SER A 32 3.14 -15.91 -8.61
N GLY A 33 3.66 -15.76 -9.83
CA GLY A 33 2.95 -16.05 -11.09
C GLY A 33 1.86 -15.04 -11.44
N LEU A 34 1.70 -13.97 -10.66
CA LEU A 34 0.67 -12.94 -10.90
C LEU A 34 0.84 -12.23 -12.25
N PRO A 35 2.05 -11.92 -12.75
CA PRO A 35 2.25 -11.32 -14.07
C PRO A 35 1.76 -12.18 -15.26
N GLU A 36 1.54 -13.47 -15.06
CA GLU A 36 1.00 -14.37 -16.11
C GLU A 36 -0.49 -14.13 -16.36
N ILE A 37 -1.21 -13.56 -15.39
CA ILE A 37 -2.67 -13.39 -15.45
C ILE A 37 -3.14 -11.94 -15.30
N ALA A 38 -2.27 -11.04 -14.91
CA ALA A 38 -2.57 -9.63 -14.68
C ALA A 38 -1.58 -8.71 -15.41
N THR A 39 -2.09 -7.63 -15.97
CA THR A 39 -1.24 -6.55 -16.48
C THR A 39 -0.60 -5.82 -15.30
N VAL A 40 0.73 -5.72 -15.27
CA VAL A 40 1.44 -4.98 -14.23
C VAL A 40 1.77 -3.58 -14.74
N LYS A 41 1.22 -2.58 -14.08
CA LYS A 41 1.39 -1.15 -14.38
C LYS A 41 2.17 -0.48 -13.25
N CYS A 42 3.16 0.32 -13.61
CA CYS A 42 4.02 1.00 -12.67
C CYS A 42 3.94 2.52 -12.84
N ALA A 43 3.71 3.25 -11.76
CA ALA A 43 3.84 4.70 -11.71
C ALA A 43 5.01 5.07 -10.78
N ILE A 44 5.92 5.90 -11.27
CA ILE A 44 7.21 6.18 -10.62
C ILE A 44 7.31 7.67 -10.34
N ASN A 45 7.53 8.05 -9.07
CA ASN A 45 7.83 9.43 -8.72
C ASN A 45 8.91 9.55 -7.63
N GLY A 46 9.35 10.77 -7.38
CA GLY A 46 10.39 11.08 -6.40
C GLY A 46 11.70 11.48 -7.05
N ALA A 47 12.70 11.81 -6.23
CA ALA A 47 13.92 12.46 -6.68
C ALA A 47 14.81 11.62 -7.62
N GLN A 48 14.59 10.30 -7.68
CA GLN A 48 15.37 9.40 -8.54
C GLN A 48 14.50 8.68 -9.58
N ALA A 49 13.34 9.25 -9.93
CA ALA A 49 12.37 8.60 -10.82
C ALA A 49 12.98 8.13 -12.15
N SER A 50 13.82 8.93 -12.79
CA SER A 50 14.51 8.57 -14.04
C SER A 50 15.41 7.33 -13.89
N ARG A 51 16.09 7.17 -12.76
CA ARG A 51 16.97 6.00 -12.48
C ARG A 51 16.11 4.74 -12.25
N VAL A 52 15.00 4.89 -11.52
CA VAL A 52 14.05 3.80 -11.32
C VAL A 52 13.41 3.40 -12.63
N LYS A 53 13.00 4.36 -13.46
CA LYS A 53 12.46 4.08 -14.80
C LYS A 53 13.41 3.21 -15.61
N HIS A 54 14.71 3.57 -15.63
CA HIS A 54 15.72 2.76 -16.32
C HIS A 54 15.81 1.36 -15.73
N PHE A 55 15.78 1.20 -14.41
CA PHE A 55 15.79 -0.10 -13.75
C PHE A 55 14.55 -0.93 -14.07
N ILE A 56 13.35 -0.35 -14.03
CA ILE A 56 12.08 -1.04 -14.34
C ILE A 56 12.02 -1.43 -15.81
N SER A 57 12.58 -0.64 -16.74
CA SER A 57 12.57 -0.96 -18.16
C SER A 57 13.37 -2.22 -18.55
N LEU A 58 14.09 -2.83 -17.62
CA LEU A 58 14.72 -4.14 -17.79
C LEU A 58 13.70 -5.30 -17.70
N TYR A 59 12.48 -5.03 -17.25
CA TYR A 59 11.41 -6.00 -17.07
C TYR A 59 10.29 -5.72 -18.08
N ASP A 60 10.28 -6.44 -19.18
CA ASP A 60 9.37 -6.27 -20.32
C ASP A 60 7.88 -6.53 -20.00
N TRP A 61 7.59 -7.16 -18.88
CA TRP A 61 6.25 -7.44 -18.38
C TRP A 61 5.67 -6.32 -17.46
N ILE A 62 6.40 -5.22 -17.24
CA ILE A 62 5.96 -4.07 -16.45
C ILE A 62 5.74 -2.85 -17.36
N ASP A 63 4.50 -2.40 -17.46
CA ASP A 63 4.13 -1.19 -18.19
C ASP A 63 4.36 0.05 -17.32
N ILE A 64 5.28 0.93 -17.69
CA ILE A 64 5.47 2.22 -17.01
C ILE A 64 4.42 3.20 -17.53
N VAL A 65 3.41 3.48 -16.71
CA VAL A 65 2.26 4.34 -17.09
C VAL A 65 2.51 5.82 -16.83
N ASP A 66 3.34 6.14 -15.84
CA ASP A 66 3.74 7.52 -15.55
C ASP A 66 5.10 7.54 -14.85
N CYS A 67 5.91 8.59 -15.09
CA CYS A 67 7.22 8.76 -14.45
C CYS A 67 7.59 10.24 -14.41
N ARG A 68 7.77 10.78 -13.20
CA ARG A 68 8.19 12.18 -13.03
C ARG A 68 8.97 12.42 -11.74
N ASP A 69 9.78 13.45 -11.75
CA ASP A 69 10.42 13.95 -10.55
C ASP A 69 9.38 14.67 -9.66
N GLY A 70 9.60 14.63 -8.33
CA GLY A 70 8.70 15.24 -7.34
C GLY A 70 7.80 14.22 -6.64
N ASP A 71 7.18 14.66 -5.54
CA ASP A 71 6.37 13.80 -4.65
C ASP A 71 5.06 14.46 -4.18
N ASP A 72 4.63 15.51 -4.84
CA ASP A 72 3.52 16.38 -4.46
C ASP A 72 2.13 15.75 -4.57
N GLU A 73 2.00 14.62 -5.26
CA GLU A 73 0.72 13.88 -5.40
C GLU A 73 0.66 12.61 -4.53
N TYR A 74 1.71 12.25 -3.82
CA TYR A 74 1.78 11.03 -3.00
C TYR A 74 1.26 9.79 -3.75
N GLU A 75 0.47 8.95 -3.08
CA GLU A 75 -0.17 7.76 -3.67
C GLU A 75 -1.19 8.09 -4.77
N GLY A 76 -1.77 9.30 -4.77
CA GLY A 76 -2.69 9.78 -5.81
C GLY A 76 -2.10 9.72 -7.20
N PHE A 77 -0.78 9.86 -7.29
CA PHE A 77 -0.04 9.75 -8.55
C PHE A 77 -0.29 8.44 -9.31
N CYS A 78 -0.36 7.33 -8.60
CA CYS A 78 -0.65 6.01 -9.19
C CYS A 78 -2.15 5.70 -9.19
N LEU A 79 -2.85 6.05 -8.11
CA LEU A 79 -4.27 5.75 -7.95
C LEU A 79 -5.17 6.38 -9.02
N LYS A 80 -4.78 7.54 -9.59
CA LYS A 80 -5.53 8.16 -10.70
C LYS A 80 -5.58 7.27 -11.93
N HIS A 81 -4.46 6.64 -12.31
CA HIS A 81 -4.42 5.71 -13.46
C HIS A 81 -5.24 4.45 -13.20
N LEU A 82 -5.19 3.94 -11.98
CA LEU A 82 -6.04 2.82 -11.55
C LEU A 82 -7.51 3.18 -11.66
N TYR A 83 -7.90 4.34 -11.15
CA TYR A 83 -9.26 4.83 -11.19
C TYR A 83 -9.78 5.00 -12.64
N GLU A 84 -9.01 5.69 -13.48
CA GLU A 84 -9.35 5.94 -14.89
C GLU A 84 -9.55 4.62 -15.66
N ASP A 85 -8.65 3.65 -15.48
CA ASP A 85 -8.78 2.34 -16.11
C ASP A 85 -9.98 1.54 -15.61
N CYS A 86 -10.40 1.73 -14.34
CA CYS A 86 -11.62 1.13 -13.81
C CYS A 86 -12.88 1.80 -14.37
N VAL A 87 -12.90 3.13 -14.48
CA VAL A 87 -14.00 3.88 -15.12
C VAL A 87 -14.17 3.48 -16.58
N ASP A 88 -13.05 3.31 -17.30
CA ASP A 88 -13.02 2.85 -18.69
C ASP A 88 -13.33 1.35 -18.84
N LYS A 89 -13.57 0.61 -17.75
CA LYS A 89 -13.88 -0.83 -17.73
C LYS A 89 -12.82 -1.69 -18.43
N LYS A 90 -11.55 -1.30 -18.30
CA LYS A 90 -10.43 -2.06 -18.88
C LYS A 90 -10.18 -3.37 -18.13
N PHE A 91 -10.46 -3.37 -16.83
CA PHE A 91 -10.23 -4.49 -15.93
C PHE A 91 -11.48 -4.81 -15.09
N ASP A 92 -11.54 -6.04 -14.57
CA ASP A 92 -12.59 -6.49 -13.67
C ASP A 92 -12.14 -6.38 -12.20
N LYS A 93 -10.87 -6.71 -11.93
CA LYS A 93 -10.26 -6.72 -10.60
C LYS A 93 -8.90 -6.02 -10.66
N VAL A 94 -8.59 -5.22 -9.65
CA VAL A 94 -7.35 -4.44 -9.58
C VAL A 94 -6.68 -4.61 -8.23
N MET A 95 -5.36 -4.61 -8.23
CA MET A 95 -4.51 -4.58 -7.05
C MET A 95 -3.75 -3.25 -7.00
N TYR A 96 -3.63 -2.68 -5.82
CA TYR A 96 -2.74 -1.55 -5.55
C TYR A 96 -1.73 -1.91 -4.47
N PHE A 97 -0.47 -1.57 -4.70
CA PHE A 97 0.59 -1.62 -3.70
C PHE A 97 1.71 -0.62 -4.01
N HIS A 98 2.60 -0.38 -3.03
CA HIS A 98 3.63 0.64 -3.18
C HIS A 98 4.90 0.33 -2.37
N THR A 99 5.94 1.15 -2.55
CA THR A 99 7.21 1.07 -1.79
C THR A 99 7.02 1.55 -0.34
N LYS A 100 6.18 0.84 0.44
CA LYS A 100 5.87 1.16 1.85
C LYS A 100 7.13 1.15 2.71
N GLY A 101 7.32 2.24 3.46
CA GLY A 101 8.46 2.35 4.37
C GLY A 101 9.77 2.80 3.72
N MET A 102 9.77 3.14 2.44
CA MET A 102 10.96 3.58 1.70
C MET A 102 11.69 4.73 2.43
N SER A 103 10.96 5.73 2.94
CA SER A 103 11.56 6.85 3.67
C SER A 103 12.28 6.43 4.96
N HIS A 104 11.85 5.34 5.59
CA HIS A 104 12.48 4.78 6.77
C HIS A 104 13.70 3.94 6.39
N PHE A 105 13.53 3.11 5.37
CA PHE A 105 14.56 2.21 4.89
C PHE A 105 15.77 2.96 4.32
N CYS A 106 15.54 4.07 3.64
CA CYS A 106 16.60 4.90 3.06
C CYS A 106 17.19 5.95 4.02
N GLY A 107 16.82 5.92 5.30
CA GLY A 107 17.39 6.84 6.30
C GLY A 107 16.97 8.31 6.14
N VAL A 108 15.96 8.61 5.33
CA VAL A 108 15.48 10.00 5.10
C VAL A 108 14.97 10.65 6.39
N ARG A 109 14.73 9.85 7.40
CA ARG A 109 14.33 10.31 8.73
C ARG A 109 15.28 9.71 9.77
N ASP A 110 16.40 10.38 10.03
CA ASP A 110 17.44 10.02 11.02
C ASP A 110 16.93 9.76 12.46
N GLN A 111 15.64 10.03 12.70
CA GLN A 111 15.00 9.88 14.00
C GLN A 111 14.51 8.47 14.30
N TYR A 112 14.62 7.54 13.37
CA TYR A 112 14.05 6.20 13.56
C TYR A 112 15.12 5.19 13.97
N SER A 113 14.91 4.58 15.15
CA SER A 113 15.70 3.44 15.60
C SER A 113 15.62 2.28 14.58
N ASP A 114 16.67 1.46 14.50
CA ASP A 114 16.70 0.21 13.73
C ASP A 114 15.49 -0.68 13.97
N ARG A 115 14.93 -0.63 15.18
CA ARG A 115 13.73 -1.35 15.57
C ARG A 115 12.50 -0.87 14.80
N LYS A 116 12.35 0.45 14.61
CA LYS A 116 11.24 1.01 13.81
C LYS A 116 11.36 0.64 12.34
N VAL A 117 12.56 0.66 11.81
CA VAL A 117 12.83 0.21 10.43
C VAL A 117 12.43 -1.25 10.25
N ARG A 118 12.83 -2.13 11.18
CA ARG A 118 12.43 -3.55 11.17
C ARG A 118 10.91 -3.73 11.26
N ALA A 119 10.25 -3.02 12.16
CA ALA A 119 8.79 -3.10 12.31
C ALA A 119 8.05 -2.68 11.03
N VAL A 120 8.48 -1.60 10.37
CA VAL A 120 7.88 -1.16 9.10
C VAL A 120 8.15 -2.16 7.98
N ASN A 121 9.32 -2.77 7.94
CA ASN A 121 9.64 -3.83 6.98
C ASN A 121 8.77 -5.07 7.21
N SER A 122 8.62 -5.54 8.45
CA SER A 122 7.74 -6.67 8.78
C SER A 122 6.29 -6.37 8.38
N TRP A 123 5.82 -5.15 8.61
CA TRP A 123 4.51 -4.71 8.16
C TRP A 123 4.38 -4.75 6.62
N ARG A 124 5.36 -4.24 5.89
CA ARG A 124 5.39 -4.33 4.43
C ARG A 124 5.33 -5.76 3.95
N HIS A 125 6.14 -6.66 4.52
CA HIS A 125 6.14 -8.08 4.15
C HIS A 125 4.81 -8.79 4.42
N LEU A 126 4.10 -8.44 5.51
CA LEU A 126 2.76 -8.94 5.77
C LEU A 126 1.77 -8.52 4.68
N MET A 127 1.83 -7.26 4.25
CA MET A 127 0.96 -6.75 3.18
C MET A 127 1.30 -7.38 1.82
N GLU A 128 2.57 -7.54 1.51
CA GLU A 128 3.04 -8.23 0.31
C GLU A 128 2.58 -9.69 0.29
N TRP A 129 2.72 -10.40 1.42
CA TRP A 129 2.20 -11.76 1.56
C TRP A 129 0.69 -11.79 1.30
N GLY A 130 -0.08 -10.93 1.98
CA GLY A 130 -1.54 -10.92 1.86
C GLY A 130 -2.06 -10.50 0.49
N CYS A 131 -1.35 -9.64 -0.23
CA CYS A 131 -1.80 -9.12 -1.52
C CYS A 131 -1.11 -9.78 -2.72
N ILE A 132 0.20 -10.09 -2.62
CA ILE A 132 0.97 -10.68 -3.72
C ILE A 132 0.94 -12.21 -3.64
N ASP A 133 1.37 -12.82 -2.52
CA ASP A 133 1.46 -14.29 -2.44
C ASP A 133 0.06 -14.94 -2.41
N LYS A 134 -0.91 -14.26 -1.76
CA LYS A 134 -2.31 -14.70 -1.65
C LYS A 134 -3.23 -14.16 -2.75
N TRP A 135 -2.68 -13.82 -3.92
CA TRP A 135 -3.47 -13.21 -4.98
C TRP A 135 -4.65 -14.06 -5.47
N LYS A 136 -4.50 -15.39 -5.52
CA LYS A 136 -5.57 -16.30 -5.94
C LYS A 136 -6.77 -16.20 -5.02
N GLU A 137 -6.50 -16.30 -3.71
CA GLU A 137 -7.53 -16.18 -2.68
C GLU A 137 -8.18 -14.79 -2.70
N ASN A 138 -7.40 -13.72 -2.90
CA ASN A 138 -7.97 -12.37 -3.05
C ASN A 138 -8.94 -12.30 -4.22
N ILE A 139 -8.55 -12.81 -5.38
CA ILE A 139 -9.40 -12.85 -6.58
C ILE A 139 -10.69 -13.60 -6.30
N ASP A 140 -10.64 -14.77 -5.66
CA ASP A 140 -11.83 -15.55 -5.30
C ASP A 140 -12.74 -14.81 -4.30
N LYS A 141 -12.15 -14.12 -3.31
CA LYS A 141 -12.91 -13.32 -2.34
C LYS A 141 -13.64 -12.15 -2.98
N LEU A 142 -13.09 -11.54 -4.02
CA LEU A 142 -13.74 -10.44 -4.73
C LEU A 142 -15.02 -10.85 -5.48
N ASP A 143 -15.35 -12.12 -5.59
CA ASP A 143 -16.66 -12.54 -6.09
C ASP A 143 -17.80 -12.24 -5.10
N ARG A 144 -17.47 -12.06 -3.81
CA ARG A 144 -18.42 -11.75 -2.72
C ARG A 144 -18.18 -10.42 -2.04
N TYR A 145 -16.93 -9.93 -2.06
CA TYR A 145 -16.50 -8.71 -1.39
C TYR A 145 -16.07 -7.67 -2.43
N GLN A 146 -16.15 -6.41 -2.06
CA GLN A 146 -15.71 -5.31 -2.93
C GLN A 146 -14.22 -5.03 -2.81
N VAL A 147 -13.64 -5.29 -1.63
CA VAL A 147 -12.23 -5.11 -1.30
C VAL A 147 -11.71 -6.35 -0.59
N SER A 148 -10.46 -6.71 -0.84
CA SER A 148 -9.78 -7.84 -0.20
C SER A 148 -8.31 -7.51 0.08
N GLY A 149 -7.75 -8.04 1.17
CA GLY A 149 -6.35 -7.82 1.55
C GLY A 149 -6.05 -8.18 3.00
N VAL A 150 -5.22 -7.37 3.65
CA VAL A 150 -4.86 -7.52 5.07
C VAL A 150 -4.97 -6.18 5.80
N ASN A 151 -5.09 -6.22 7.13
CA ASN A 151 -5.11 -5.03 7.99
C ASN A 151 -6.26 -4.05 7.70
N TYR A 152 -7.48 -4.58 7.53
CA TYR A 152 -8.64 -3.72 7.46
C TYR A 152 -8.94 -3.10 8.83
N CYS A 153 -8.99 -1.79 8.90
CA CYS A 153 -9.26 -1.00 10.08
C CYS A 153 -10.52 -0.14 9.87
N LEU A 154 -11.32 0.01 10.92
CA LEU A 154 -12.50 0.88 10.92
C LEU A 154 -12.23 2.24 11.58
N ASP A 155 -11.20 2.29 12.41
CA ASP A 155 -10.83 3.44 13.21
C ASP A 155 -9.47 4.01 12.75
N PRO A 156 -9.35 5.33 12.61
CA PRO A 156 -10.38 6.38 12.77
C PRO A 156 -11.38 6.46 11.59
N TRP A 157 -11.19 5.71 10.53
CA TRP A 157 -12.05 5.55 9.35
C TRP A 157 -11.82 4.20 8.68
N PRO A 158 -12.76 3.71 7.87
CA PRO A 158 -12.57 2.49 7.11
C PRO A 158 -11.39 2.61 6.13
N HIS A 159 -10.37 1.75 6.26
CA HIS A 159 -9.19 1.73 5.38
C HIS A 159 -8.46 0.39 5.44
N MET A 160 -7.63 0.13 4.44
CA MET A 160 -6.63 -0.94 4.48
C MET A 160 -5.33 -0.32 4.99
N SER A 161 -4.97 -0.62 6.25
CA SER A 161 -3.80 -0.02 6.89
C SER A 161 -2.52 -0.35 6.11
N GLY A 162 -1.82 0.70 5.70
CA GLY A 162 -0.64 0.60 4.83
C GLY A 162 -0.92 0.62 3.34
N ASN A 163 -2.20 0.68 2.95
CA ASN A 163 -2.67 0.93 1.59
C ASN A 163 -2.23 -0.12 0.55
N PHE A 164 -2.25 -1.42 0.90
CA PHE A 164 -2.13 -2.54 -0.04
C PHE A 164 -3.46 -3.28 -0.07
N TRP A 165 -4.02 -3.48 -1.25
CA TRP A 165 -5.35 -4.10 -1.38
C TRP A 165 -5.63 -4.58 -2.80
N TRP A 166 -6.58 -5.49 -2.89
CA TRP A 166 -7.32 -5.86 -4.08
C TRP A 166 -8.72 -5.28 -4.05
N ALA A 167 -9.26 -4.89 -5.19
CA ALA A 167 -10.63 -4.40 -5.28
C ALA A 167 -11.28 -4.79 -6.61
N ARG A 168 -12.61 -4.79 -6.60
CA ARG A 168 -13.42 -4.86 -7.80
C ARG A 168 -13.38 -3.52 -8.53
N ALA A 169 -13.18 -3.54 -9.84
CA ALA A 169 -13.12 -2.32 -10.63
C ALA A 169 -14.47 -1.56 -10.66
N ASP A 170 -15.59 -2.27 -10.60
CA ASP A 170 -16.91 -1.64 -10.52
C ASP A 170 -17.11 -0.86 -9.20
N TYR A 171 -16.55 -1.34 -8.07
CA TYR A 171 -16.52 -0.58 -6.83
C TYR A 171 -15.64 0.66 -6.96
N ILE A 172 -14.41 0.51 -7.45
CA ILE A 172 -13.47 1.63 -7.66
C ILE A 172 -14.11 2.75 -8.51
N SER A 173 -14.79 2.39 -9.59
CA SER A 173 -15.44 3.37 -10.49
C SER A 173 -16.55 4.19 -9.81
N THR A 174 -17.04 3.76 -8.65
CA THR A 174 -18.01 4.53 -7.85
C THR A 174 -17.37 5.54 -6.92
N LEU A 175 -16.07 5.42 -6.65
CA LEU A 175 -15.35 6.33 -5.75
C LEU A 175 -15.16 7.70 -6.41
N GLN A 176 -14.72 8.67 -5.62
CA GLN A 176 -14.29 9.95 -6.14
C GLN A 176 -12.91 9.83 -6.79
N HIS A 177 -12.65 10.61 -7.85
CA HIS A 177 -11.32 10.65 -8.46
C HIS A 177 -10.26 11.00 -7.41
N PRO A 178 -9.15 10.24 -7.29
CA PRO A 178 -8.17 10.40 -6.22
C PRO A 178 -7.19 11.55 -6.50
N THR A 179 -7.68 12.78 -6.43
CA THR A 179 -6.86 13.99 -6.53
C THR A 179 -6.78 14.70 -5.17
N LYS A 180 -5.72 15.48 -4.96
CA LYS A 180 -5.61 16.32 -3.76
C LYS A 180 -6.83 17.21 -3.57
N ASP A 181 -7.28 17.87 -4.65
CA ASP A 181 -8.42 18.79 -4.60
C ASP A 181 -9.74 18.10 -4.22
N ALA A 182 -9.87 16.82 -4.58
CA ALA A 182 -11.04 16.03 -4.22
C ALA A 182 -11.17 15.83 -2.70
N PHE A 183 -10.05 15.80 -1.99
CA PHE A 183 -9.98 15.57 -0.54
C PHE A 183 -9.95 16.88 0.28
N HIS A 184 -9.77 18.03 -0.37
CA HIS A 184 -9.69 19.32 0.34
C HIS A 184 -11.04 19.83 0.89
N ARG A 185 -12.16 19.24 0.49
CA ARG A 185 -13.49 19.70 0.92
C ARG A 185 -13.80 19.40 2.39
N ASP A 186 -13.11 18.41 2.98
CA ASP A 186 -13.35 17.95 4.36
C ASP A 186 -12.18 18.32 5.29
N LYS A 187 -11.66 19.54 5.18
CA LYS A 187 -10.52 20.04 5.99
C LYS A 187 -10.75 20.04 7.50
N GLU A 188 -12.00 19.96 7.94
CA GLU A 188 -12.34 20.10 9.36
C GLU A 188 -12.15 18.82 10.17
N ASP A 189 -12.16 17.62 9.56
CA ASP A 189 -12.24 16.37 10.31
C ASP A 189 -10.90 15.65 10.55
N PHE A 190 -9.81 15.91 9.80
CA PHE A 190 -8.68 14.98 9.80
C PHE A 190 -7.27 15.59 9.91
N GLY A 191 -7.13 16.87 10.19
CA GLY A 191 -5.82 17.51 10.39
C GLY A 191 -4.95 17.62 9.11
N PRO A 192 -3.71 18.09 9.23
CA PRO A 192 -2.88 18.56 8.10
C PRO A 192 -2.24 17.45 7.26
N ILE A 193 -2.57 16.16 7.44
CA ILE A 193 -1.88 15.06 6.76
C ILE A 193 -2.64 14.68 5.49
N GLU A 194 -2.49 15.46 4.42
CA GLU A 194 -3.07 15.21 3.09
C GLU A 194 -2.84 13.78 2.57
N ARG A 195 -1.68 13.21 2.90
CA ARG A 195 -1.31 11.85 2.52
C ARG A 195 -2.27 10.79 3.06
N MET A 196 -2.80 10.95 4.27
CA MET A 196 -3.72 9.97 4.88
C MET A 196 -5.04 9.85 4.10
N ASN A 197 -5.39 10.86 3.30
CA ASN A 197 -6.59 10.80 2.48
C ASN A 197 -6.51 9.70 1.40
N PHE A 198 -5.32 9.37 0.90
CA PHE A 198 -5.16 8.28 -0.06
C PHE A 198 -5.28 6.89 0.59
N GLU A 199 -4.93 6.73 1.87
CA GLU A 199 -5.21 5.49 2.61
C GLU A 199 -6.72 5.32 2.89
N LYS A 200 -7.46 6.44 3.16
CA LYS A 200 -8.93 6.43 3.33
C LYS A 200 -9.67 6.08 2.04
N TRP A 201 -9.12 6.44 0.90
CA TRP A 201 -9.83 6.44 -0.37
C TRP A 201 -10.55 5.13 -0.66
N ILE A 202 -9.89 4.01 -0.44
CA ILE A 202 -10.48 2.68 -0.67
C ILE A 202 -11.67 2.38 0.26
N GLY A 203 -11.76 3.02 1.42
CA GLY A 203 -12.80 2.85 2.42
C GLY A 203 -13.98 3.84 2.31
N MET A 204 -13.90 4.88 1.47
CA MET A 204 -14.82 6.04 1.50
C MET A 204 -16.31 5.73 1.33
N LYS A 205 -16.66 4.61 0.69
CA LYS A 205 -18.07 4.18 0.52
C LYS A 205 -18.41 2.93 1.34
N ASN A 206 -17.70 2.70 2.44
CA ASN A 206 -17.92 1.57 3.34
C ASN A 206 -18.08 0.24 2.58
N PRO A 207 -17.05 -0.21 1.85
CA PRO A 207 -17.12 -1.43 1.06
C PRO A 207 -17.35 -2.65 1.92
N THR A 208 -17.87 -3.72 1.32
CA THR A 208 -17.76 -5.05 1.90
C THR A 208 -16.32 -5.52 1.75
N VAL A 209 -15.68 -5.91 2.87
CA VAL A 209 -14.25 -6.22 2.92
C VAL A 209 -13.99 -7.63 3.41
N PHE A 210 -13.08 -8.33 2.74
CA PHE A 210 -12.42 -9.50 3.28
C PHE A 210 -10.98 -9.12 3.67
N SER A 211 -10.57 -9.50 4.87
CA SER A 211 -9.19 -9.32 5.33
C SER A 211 -8.67 -10.62 5.91
N PHE A 212 -7.51 -11.10 5.42
CA PHE A 212 -6.86 -12.30 5.96
C PHE A 212 -6.44 -12.15 7.43
N TYR A 213 -6.13 -10.93 7.80
CA TYR A 213 -5.72 -10.58 9.14
C TYR A 213 -6.24 -9.19 9.48
N ASN A 214 -6.89 -9.09 10.61
CA ASN A 214 -7.25 -7.81 11.21
C ASN A 214 -6.48 -7.69 12.51
N PRO A 215 -5.82 -6.58 12.76
CA PRO A 215 -5.20 -6.37 14.06
C PRO A 215 -6.28 -6.44 15.14
N PRO A 216 -5.97 -7.04 16.32
CA PRO A 216 -6.95 -7.23 17.39
C PRO A 216 -7.40 -5.91 18.06
N PHE A 217 -6.87 -4.78 17.62
CA PHE A 217 -7.12 -3.46 18.19
C PHE A 217 -7.59 -2.49 17.11
N SER A 218 -8.61 -1.71 17.44
CA SER A 218 -8.87 -0.47 16.73
C SER A 218 -7.68 0.47 16.98
N TYR A 219 -7.10 1.01 15.92
CA TYR A 219 -6.10 2.07 16.08
C TYR A 219 -6.84 3.36 16.44
N ASP A 220 -6.92 3.69 17.71
CA ASP A 220 -7.25 5.06 18.10
C ASP A 220 -6.02 5.92 17.81
N PHE A 221 -6.11 6.82 16.83
CA PHE A 221 -5.04 7.80 16.55
C PHE A 221 -4.75 8.71 17.74
N LYS A 222 -5.70 8.84 18.66
CA LYS A 222 -5.48 9.52 19.95
C LYS A 222 -4.43 8.79 20.80
N ASP A 223 -4.31 7.49 20.61
CA ASP A 223 -3.30 6.65 21.25
C ASP A 223 -1.91 6.73 20.59
N MET A 224 -1.78 7.42 19.45
CA MET A 224 -0.49 7.74 18.83
C MET A 224 0.16 9.02 19.38
N THR A 225 -0.46 9.67 20.35
CA THR A 225 0.16 10.77 21.11
C THR A 225 1.26 10.23 22.02
N PRO A 226 2.27 11.04 22.42
CA PRO A 226 3.33 10.64 23.34
C PRO A 226 2.87 10.07 24.68
N ASP A 227 1.59 10.28 25.02
CA ASP A 227 0.97 9.85 26.29
C ASP A 227 0.35 8.45 26.24
N VAL A 228 0.44 7.73 25.12
CA VAL A 228 0.04 6.32 25.07
C VAL A 228 0.89 5.55 26.07
N GLN A 229 0.21 4.90 27.01
CA GLN A 229 0.85 4.03 27.99
C GLN A 229 1.80 3.09 27.24
N PRO A 230 3.10 3.18 27.47
CA PRO A 230 4.04 2.36 26.75
C PRO A 230 3.73 0.88 27.07
N THR A 231 3.74 0.03 26.05
CA THR A 231 3.87 -1.41 26.27
C THR A 231 5.03 -1.64 27.26
N PRO A 232 5.12 -2.78 27.94
CA PRO A 232 6.19 -3.03 28.94
C PRO A 232 7.61 -2.72 28.46
N ALA A 233 7.80 -2.53 27.16
CA ALA A 233 9.06 -2.13 26.53
C ALA A 233 9.10 -0.66 26.06
N GLY A 234 8.10 0.17 26.38
CA GLY A 234 8.08 1.59 26.00
C GLY A 234 7.70 1.86 24.54
N GLU A 235 7.00 0.94 23.88
CA GLU A 235 6.72 1.03 22.46
C GLU A 235 5.23 1.08 22.11
N PRO A 236 4.85 1.77 21.01
CA PRO A 236 3.48 1.78 20.53
C PRO A 236 2.98 0.36 20.24
N HIS A 237 1.72 0.06 20.54
CA HIS A 237 1.10 -1.27 20.34
C HIS A 237 1.30 -1.85 18.95
N TRP A 238 1.24 -1.03 17.90
CA TRP A 238 1.43 -1.47 16.51
C TRP A 238 2.84 -1.99 16.22
N PHE A 239 3.87 -1.60 16.97
CA PHE A 239 5.23 -2.14 16.86
C PHE A 239 5.30 -3.64 17.17
N TRP A 240 4.47 -4.13 18.08
CA TRP A 240 4.44 -5.53 18.47
C TRP A 240 3.81 -6.44 17.42
N LEU A 241 2.88 -5.90 16.63
CA LEU A 241 2.20 -6.67 15.59
C LEU A 241 3.13 -7.00 14.40
N TYR A 242 4.18 -6.22 14.23
CA TYR A 242 5.09 -6.30 13.07
C TYR A 242 6.52 -6.61 13.45
N ARG A 243 6.73 -7.21 14.60
CA ARG A 243 8.06 -7.71 14.99
C ARG A 243 8.40 -8.98 14.22
N ASP A 244 9.68 -9.12 13.83
CA ASP A 244 10.20 -10.28 13.09
C ASP A 244 9.98 -11.61 13.82
N ASP A 245 9.89 -11.60 15.16
CA ASP A 245 9.62 -12.77 16.00
C ASP A 245 8.13 -13.14 16.07
N ILE A 246 7.22 -12.20 15.81
CA ILE A 246 5.76 -12.42 15.82
C ILE A 246 5.24 -12.74 14.43
N HIS A 247 5.74 -12.04 13.41
CA HIS A 247 5.30 -12.17 12.03
C HIS A 247 5.37 -13.62 11.48
N PRO A 248 6.44 -14.39 11.67
CA PRO A 248 6.49 -15.79 11.24
C PRO A 248 5.47 -16.69 11.94
N HIS A 249 5.01 -16.32 13.14
CA HIS A 249 4.03 -17.09 13.90
C HIS A 249 2.62 -16.95 13.29
N TYR A 250 2.28 -15.77 12.80
CA TYR A 250 1.00 -15.55 12.10
C TYR A 250 0.98 -16.23 10.74
N LEU A 251 2.08 -16.22 10.00
CA LEU A 251 2.17 -16.86 8.68
C LEU A 251 2.10 -18.40 8.73
N LYS A 252 2.46 -19.01 9.86
CA LYS A 252 2.38 -20.48 10.04
C LYS A 252 0.97 -20.97 10.35
N ASN A 253 0.10 -20.11 10.84
CA ASN A 253 -1.25 -20.43 11.30
C ASN A 253 -2.35 -20.00 10.31
N LEU A 254 -1.97 -19.43 9.17
CA LEU A 254 -2.82 -19.05 8.05
C LEU A 254 -2.62 -19.98 6.86
#